data_cc043d634bf02c4d6f09b753605ae262
#
_entry.id   cc043d634bf02c4d6f09b753605ae262
#
_cell.length_a   1.000
_cell.length_b   1.000
_cell.length_c   1.000
_cell.angle_alpha   90.00
_cell.angle_beta   90.00
_cell.angle_gamma   90.00
#
_symmetry.space_group_name_H-M   'P 1'
#
loop_
_entity.id
_entity.type
_entity.pdbx_description
1 polymer ?
#
loop_
_entity_poly.entity_id
_entity_poly.type
_entity_poly.pdbx_seq_one_letter_code
_entity_poly.pdbx_strand_id
1 'polypeptide(L)'
;MPHESIGRAPSPRLQPAKLLRSKWTAAAPVAKEKHFIVTALHLPQAPDTEIDTVTMEAVLTGRSFVLRWRELTDTAQWLQGWR
;
A
#
# COMPACT_ATOMS: atom_id res chain seq x y z
N MET A 1 0.16 27.02 13.80
CA MET A 1 0.00 26.23 13.78
C MET A 1 -0.18 25.61 13.60
N PRO A 2 0.05 25.50 13.44
CA PRO A 2 -0.15 24.61 13.11
C PRO A 2 -0.63 24.01 12.94
N HIS A 3 -0.90 23.83 12.53
CA HIS A 3 -1.30 23.09 12.40
C HIS A 3 -1.63 22.41 12.06
N GLU A 4 -1.36 22.46 11.69
CA GLU A 4 -1.56 21.64 11.47
C GLU A 4 -1.97 20.85 11.66
N SER A 5 -2.00 20.62 11.22
CA SER A 5 -2.33 19.55 11.32
C SER A 5 -2.95 18.86 11.99
N ILE A 6 -3.11 18.99 12.31
CA ILE A 6 -3.59 18.47 13.25
C ILE A 6 -4.84 17.92 13.06
N GLY A 7 -5.10 16.98 13.57
CA GLY A 7 -6.25 16.40 13.48
C GLY A 7 -6.77 16.09 12.18
N ARG A 8 -6.04 16.20 11.28
CA ARG A 8 -6.46 15.89 10.14
C ARG A 8 -6.61 14.49 10.01
N ALA A 9 -7.50 14.10 9.34
CA ALA A 9 -7.71 12.80 9.09
C ALA A 9 -6.50 12.30 8.51
N PRO A 10 -6.03 11.38 8.97
CA PRO A 10 -4.86 10.87 8.57
C PRO A 10 -4.97 10.15 7.33
N SER A 11 -4.80 10.78 6.33
CA SER A 11 -4.38 10.08 5.26
C SER A 11 -3.06 9.60 5.58
N PRO A 12 -2.75 8.39 5.37
CA PRO A 12 -1.46 7.87 5.68
C PRO A 12 -0.45 8.58 4.83
N ARG A 13 0.57 9.07 5.45
CA ARG A 13 1.66 9.59 4.75
C ARG A 13 2.54 8.45 4.44
N LEU A 14 2.31 7.79 3.33
CA LEU A 14 3.11 6.66 2.93
C LEU A 14 4.42 7.13 2.33
N GLN A 15 5.49 6.48 2.70
CA GLN A 15 6.77 6.68 2.09
C GLN A 15 7.03 5.47 1.23
N PRO A 16 7.01 5.60 -0.10
CA PRO A 16 7.11 4.43 -0.97
C PRO A 16 8.32 3.56 -0.67
N ALA A 17 9.45 4.16 -0.35
CA ALA A 17 10.65 3.39 -0.08
C ALA A 17 10.52 2.50 1.16
N LYS A 18 9.56 2.76 2.01
CA LYS A 18 9.35 1.98 3.23
C LYS A 18 8.19 1.01 3.12
N LEU A 19 7.64 0.85 1.95
CA LEU A 19 6.50 -0.03 1.77
C LEU A 19 6.88 -1.51 1.70
N LEU A 20 8.15 -1.81 1.41
CA LEU A 20 8.57 -3.20 1.32
C LEU A 20 8.28 -3.92 2.63
N ARG A 21 7.61 -5.04 2.53
CA ARG A 21 7.18 -5.87 3.67
C ARG A 21 6.06 -5.24 4.49
N SER A 22 5.47 -4.15 4.04
CA SER A 22 4.34 -3.58 4.75
C SER A 22 3.13 -4.49 4.60
N LYS A 23 2.28 -4.47 5.62
CA LYS A 23 1.12 -5.35 5.72
C LYS A 23 -0.14 -4.56 5.47
N TRP A 24 -1.06 -5.16 4.74
CA TRP A 24 -2.27 -4.47 4.32
C TRP A 24 -3.47 -5.38 4.44
N THR A 25 -4.63 -4.78 4.63
CA THR A 25 -5.90 -5.50 4.69
C THR A 25 -6.83 -4.89 3.65
N ALA A 26 -7.43 -5.75 2.84
CA ALA A 26 -8.44 -5.28 1.88
C ALA A 26 -9.68 -4.84 2.64
N ALA A 27 -10.15 -3.64 2.37
CA ALA A 27 -11.35 -3.12 3.04
C ALA A 27 -12.59 -3.90 2.63
N ALA A 28 -12.60 -4.41 1.39
CA ALA A 28 -13.69 -5.24 0.90
C ALA A 28 -13.10 -6.52 0.29
N PRO A 29 -12.79 -7.50 1.12
CA PRO A 29 -12.10 -8.71 0.64
C PRO A 29 -12.90 -9.45 -0.42
N VAL A 30 -12.17 -10.00 -1.39
CA VAL A 30 -12.76 -10.80 -2.46
C VAL A 30 -12.07 -12.15 -2.45
N ALA A 31 -12.83 -13.20 -2.66
CA ALA A 31 -12.30 -14.58 -2.72
C ALA A 31 -11.50 -14.94 -1.46
N LYS A 32 -11.92 -14.41 -0.32
CA LYS A 32 -11.30 -14.65 0.98
C LYS A 32 -9.89 -14.08 1.09
N GLU A 33 -9.44 -13.31 0.12
CA GLU A 33 -8.15 -12.66 0.20
C GLU A 33 -8.31 -11.36 0.96
N LYS A 34 -7.94 -11.38 2.21
CA LYS A 34 -8.08 -10.23 3.09
C LYS A 34 -6.75 -9.59 3.43
N HIS A 35 -5.75 -10.39 3.72
CA HIS A 35 -4.44 -9.89 4.16
C HIS A 35 -3.42 -9.97 3.05
N PHE A 36 -2.65 -8.92 2.92
CA PHE A 36 -1.66 -8.78 1.85
C PHE A 36 -0.35 -8.23 2.40
N ILE A 37 0.72 -8.50 1.69
CA ILE A 37 2.03 -7.96 2.05
C ILE A 37 2.71 -7.46 0.78
N VAL A 38 3.42 -6.35 0.88
CA VAL A 38 4.19 -5.83 -0.24
C VAL A 38 5.49 -6.63 -0.32
N THR A 39 5.72 -7.28 -1.45
CA THR A 39 6.89 -8.13 -1.62
C THR A 39 7.97 -7.51 -2.48
N ALA A 40 7.65 -6.51 -3.26
CA ALA A 40 8.64 -5.85 -4.11
C ALA A 40 8.24 -4.42 -4.41
N LEU A 41 9.23 -3.59 -4.64
CA LEU A 41 9.04 -2.21 -5.06
C LEU A 41 9.62 -2.06 -6.45
N HIS A 42 8.96 -1.28 -7.30
CA HIS A 42 9.39 -1.13 -8.68
C HIS A 42 9.60 0.34 -9.04
N LEU A 43 10.71 0.61 -9.69
CA LEU A 43 10.99 1.94 -10.20
C LEU A 43 10.52 2.02 -11.64
N PRO A 44 10.03 3.17 -12.06
CA PRO A 44 9.72 3.34 -13.48
C PRO A 44 11.02 3.35 -14.26
N GLN A 45 10.90 3.33 -15.57
CA GLN A 45 12.08 3.41 -16.39
C GLN A 45 12.73 4.78 -16.24
N ALA A 46 14.05 4.80 -16.33
CA ALA A 46 14.78 6.04 -16.22
C ALA A 46 14.14 7.11 -17.07
N PRO A 47 14.23 8.37 -16.69
CA PRO A 47 15.12 8.87 -15.66
C PRO A 47 14.54 8.97 -14.27
N ASP A 48 13.30 8.56 -14.09
CA ASP A 48 12.70 8.68 -12.78
C ASP A 48 13.32 7.72 -11.79
N THR A 49 13.48 8.17 -10.56
CA THR A 49 14.04 7.35 -9.50
C THR A 49 13.05 7.09 -8.38
N GLU A 50 11.82 7.57 -8.54
CA GLU A 50 10.81 7.36 -7.51
C GLU A 50 10.06 6.06 -7.77
N ILE A 51 9.72 5.38 -6.70
CA ILE A 51 8.96 4.16 -6.80
C ILE A 51 7.58 4.47 -7.36
N ASP A 52 7.16 3.70 -8.34
CA ASP A 52 5.89 3.89 -9.00
C ASP A 52 4.89 2.79 -8.64
N THR A 53 5.31 1.54 -8.71
CA THR A 53 4.43 0.42 -8.43
C THR A 53 5.04 -0.50 -7.38
N VAL A 54 4.19 -1.34 -6.82
CA VAL A 54 4.61 -2.35 -5.86
C VAL A 54 3.96 -3.67 -6.24
N THR A 55 4.57 -4.76 -5.83
CA THR A 55 3.96 -6.08 -5.94
C THR A 55 3.35 -6.43 -4.60
N MET A 56 2.08 -6.80 -4.62
CA MET A 56 1.36 -7.27 -3.45
C MET A 56 1.15 -8.76 -3.56
N GLU A 57 1.22 -9.44 -2.43
CA GLU A 57 0.95 -10.86 -2.40
C GLU A 57 -0.13 -11.15 -1.36
N ALA A 58 -1.17 -11.88 -1.78
CA ALA A 58 -2.21 -12.31 -0.87
C ALA A 58 -1.67 -13.42 0.01
N VAL A 59 -1.73 -13.22 1.31
CA VAL A 59 -1.13 -14.16 2.26
C VAL A 59 -1.77 -15.53 2.16
N LEU A 60 -3.08 -15.57 2.03
CA LEU A 60 -3.80 -16.83 2.01
C LEU A 60 -3.48 -17.70 0.78
N THR A 61 -3.42 -17.09 -0.38
CA THR A 61 -3.32 -17.83 -1.63
C THR A 61 -1.95 -17.77 -2.27
N GLY A 62 -1.12 -16.81 -1.89
CA GLY A 62 0.14 -16.56 -2.55
C GLY A 62 0.01 -15.86 -3.89
N ARG A 63 -1.19 -15.45 -4.28
CA ARG A 63 -1.41 -14.75 -5.54
C ARG A 63 -0.76 -13.39 -5.49
N SER A 64 -0.02 -13.03 -6.52
CA SER A 64 0.67 -11.75 -6.59
C SER A 64 0.11 -10.89 -7.70
N PHE A 65 0.14 -9.59 -7.52
CA PHE A 65 -0.25 -8.65 -8.55
C PHE A 65 0.47 -7.33 -8.31
N VAL A 66 0.51 -6.50 -9.34
CA VAL A 66 1.20 -5.21 -9.29
C VAL A 66 0.16 -4.10 -9.25
N LEU A 67 0.40 -3.11 -8.43
CA LEU A 67 -0.47 -1.93 -8.40
C LEU A 67 0.37 -0.70 -8.12
N ARG A 68 -0.18 0.47 -8.43
CA ARG A 68 0.50 1.71 -8.10
C ARG A 68 0.46 1.92 -6.60
N TRP A 69 1.59 2.31 -6.03
CA TRP A 69 1.65 2.46 -4.57
C TRP A 69 0.63 3.48 -4.05
N ARG A 70 0.25 4.46 -4.90
CA ARG A 70 -0.71 5.47 -4.47
C ARG A 70 -2.09 4.90 -4.20
N GLU A 71 -2.40 3.75 -4.77
CA GLU A 71 -3.68 3.11 -4.49
C GLU A 71 -3.77 2.68 -3.03
N LEU A 72 -2.65 2.47 -2.37
CA LEU A 72 -2.63 2.12 -0.96
C LEU A 72 -3.05 3.27 -0.06
N THR A 73 -3.08 4.50 -0.59
CA THR A 73 -3.56 5.64 0.18
C THR A 73 -5.08 5.74 0.17
N ASP A 74 -5.75 4.92 -0.62
CA ASP A 74 -7.21 4.93 -0.69
C ASP A 74 -7.76 4.06 0.43
N THR A 75 -8.19 4.69 1.52
CA THR A 75 -8.65 3.97 2.69
C THR A 75 -10.00 3.27 2.48
N ALA A 76 -10.66 3.54 1.37
CA ALA A 76 -11.86 2.80 1.02
C ALA A 76 -11.51 1.42 0.46
N GLN A 77 -10.28 1.23 0.02
CA GLN A 77 -9.85 -0.04 -0.55
C GLN A 77 -8.85 -0.76 0.33
N TRP A 78 -7.96 -0.03 0.99
CA TRP A 78 -6.86 -0.64 1.74
C TRP A 78 -6.74 -0.07 3.15
N LEU A 79 -6.55 -0.96 4.10
CA LEU A 79 -6.29 -0.59 5.50
C LEU A 79 -4.88 -1.01 5.85
N GLN A 80 -4.17 -0.14 6.54
CA GLN A 80 -2.80 -0.41 6.91
C GLN A 80 -2.74 -1.44 8.03
N GLY A 81 -1.81 -2.37 7.92
CA GLY A 81 -1.67 -3.44 8.89
C GLY A 81 -2.61 -4.61 8.58
N TRP A 82 -2.50 -5.66 9.35
CA TRP A 82 -3.40 -6.79 9.23
C TRP A 82 -4.49 -6.67 10.31
N ARG A 83 -5.73 -6.63 9.86
CA ARG A 83 -6.86 -6.39 10.77
C ARG A 83 -7.84 -7.52 10.85
#